data_fdd2aa13db4bac1a965d1c346f0bb3c3
#
_entry.id   fdd2aa13db4bac1a965d1c346f0bb3c3
#
_cell.length_a   1.000
_cell.length_b   1.000
_cell.length_c   1.000
_cell.angle_alpha   90.00
_cell.angle_beta   90.00
_cell.angle_gamma   90.00
#
_symmetry.space_group_name_H-M   'P 1'
#
loop_
_entity.id
_entity.type
_entity.pdbx_description
1 polymer ?
#
loop_
_entity_poly.entity_id
_entity_poly.type
_entity_poly.pdbx_seq_one_letter_code
_entity_poly.pdbx_strand_id
1 'polypeptide(L)'
;LEFMERDAIDWTLKFVDGLNVTVNDNIQAHLLIEVDGNYPEVLMQEAEQILTVVEQFEIDEVLFADTEEQKNALWKMRRSVAEAVKANSVYKEEDTVVPRYELPKLLKGIKQIGTKYGFQSVCYGHAGDGNLHVNIIKGSMTDDNWKTEVPKGIREIFELTVSLKGTLSGEHGIGLVQKNYMDIAFSKVHLELMERIKAIFDPNNILNPGKIFPDAFN
;
A
#
# COMPACT_ATOMS: atom_id res chain seq x y z
N LEU A 1 -3.94 -4.27 -12.00
CA LEU A 1 -2.48 -4.20 -11.98
C LEU A 1 -2.02 -4.10 -10.54
N GLU A 2 -1.35 -5.15 -10.06
CA GLU A 2 -0.86 -5.29 -8.69
C GLU A 2 0.66 -5.15 -8.63
N PHE A 3 1.15 -4.69 -7.50
CA PHE A 3 2.56 -4.48 -7.23
C PHE A 3 2.98 -5.16 -5.93
N MET A 4 4.16 -5.78 -5.93
CA MET A 4 4.85 -6.27 -4.74
C MET A 4 6.31 -5.85 -4.82
N GLU A 5 6.81 -5.14 -3.82
CA GLU A 5 8.24 -4.88 -3.72
C GLU A 5 9.03 -6.13 -3.28
N ARG A 6 10.36 -6.08 -3.35
CA ARG A 6 11.23 -7.19 -2.96
C ARG A 6 10.94 -7.69 -1.54
N ASP A 7 10.85 -6.81 -0.57
CA ASP A 7 10.56 -7.23 0.82
C ASP A 7 9.21 -7.96 0.94
N ALA A 8 8.18 -7.55 0.16
CA ALA A 8 6.89 -8.24 0.14
C ALA A 8 7.00 -9.64 -0.46
N ILE A 9 7.79 -9.81 -1.51
CA ILE A 9 8.09 -11.10 -2.13
C ILE A 9 8.79 -12.00 -1.12
N ASP A 10 9.87 -11.53 -0.50
CA ASP A 10 10.69 -12.29 0.45
C ASP A 10 9.89 -12.72 1.68
N TRP A 11 9.05 -11.84 2.22
CA TRP A 11 8.16 -12.17 3.33
C TRP A 11 7.16 -13.26 2.94
N THR A 12 6.57 -13.17 1.76
CA THR A 12 5.61 -14.17 1.28
C THR A 12 6.28 -15.52 1.07
N LEU A 13 7.43 -15.55 0.39
CA LEU A 13 8.18 -16.79 0.18
C LEU A 13 8.65 -17.44 1.48
N LYS A 14 8.98 -16.63 2.49
CA LYS A 14 9.44 -17.13 3.79
C LYS A 14 8.32 -17.73 4.65
N PHE A 15 7.12 -17.19 4.60
CA PHE A 15 6.06 -17.46 5.56
C PHE A 15 4.82 -18.14 4.98
N VAL A 16 4.78 -18.36 3.67
CA VAL A 16 3.64 -19.00 2.99
C VAL A 16 4.08 -20.30 2.33
N ASP A 17 3.53 -21.40 2.79
CA ASP A 17 3.82 -22.71 2.26
C ASP A 17 3.19 -22.94 0.87
N GLY A 18 3.87 -23.76 0.07
CA GLY A 18 3.36 -24.22 -1.23
C GLY A 18 3.37 -23.15 -2.33
N LEU A 19 4.24 -22.16 -2.20
CA LEU A 19 4.58 -21.24 -3.29
C LEU A 19 5.78 -21.81 -4.05
N ASN A 20 5.54 -22.32 -5.26
CA ASN A 20 6.58 -22.88 -6.13
C ASN A 20 7.13 -21.79 -7.08
N VAL A 21 7.57 -20.69 -6.50
CA VAL A 21 8.14 -19.56 -7.26
C VAL A 21 9.57 -19.33 -6.79
N THR A 22 10.51 -19.36 -7.73
CA THR A 22 11.91 -18.98 -7.47
C THR A 22 12.10 -17.57 -7.99
N VAL A 23 12.63 -16.67 -7.16
CA VAL A 23 12.87 -15.29 -7.52
C VAL A 23 14.36 -14.98 -7.43
N ASN A 24 14.95 -14.53 -8.53
CA ASN A 24 16.36 -14.15 -8.59
C ASN A 24 16.66 -12.96 -7.67
N ASP A 25 17.87 -12.89 -7.14
CA ASP A 25 18.28 -11.83 -6.18
C ASP A 25 18.29 -10.43 -6.78
N ASN A 26 18.41 -10.29 -8.09
CA ASN A 26 18.36 -9.01 -8.80
C ASN A 26 16.94 -8.45 -8.96
N ILE A 27 15.90 -9.27 -8.78
CA ILE A 27 14.50 -8.83 -8.90
C ILE A 27 14.12 -7.95 -7.71
N GLN A 28 13.70 -6.74 -7.99
CA GLN A 28 13.31 -5.73 -6.99
C GLN A 28 11.80 -5.62 -6.79
N ALA A 29 11.01 -6.09 -7.74
CA ALA A 29 9.55 -6.03 -7.68
C ALA A 29 8.91 -7.06 -8.59
N HIS A 30 7.67 -7.45 -8.26
CA HIS A 30 6.75 -8.13 -9.17
C HIS A 30 5.58 -7.22 -9.54
N LEU A 31 5.20 -7.28 -10.81
CA LEU A 31 3.92 -6.76 -11.29
C LEU A 31 3.03 -7.94 -11.67
N LEU A 32 1.83 -7.99 -11.13
CA LEU A 32 0.79 -8.90 -11.58
C LEU A 32 -0.22 -8.11 -12.40
N ILE A 33 -0.33 -8.45 -13.68
CA ILE A 33 -1.18 -7.76 -14.64
C ILE A 33 -2.23 -8.77 -15.11
N GLU A 34 -3.50 -8.41 -14.94
CA GLU A 34 -4.62 -9.22 -15.43
C GLU A 34 -5.42 -8.40 -16.41
N VAL A 35 -5.73 -8.99 -17.56
CA VAL A 35 -6.69 -8.47 -18.54
C VAL A 35 -7.99 -9.24 -18.41
N ASP A 36 -9.12 -8.56 -18.49
CA ASP A 36 -10.45 -9.13 -18.32
C ASP A 36 -11.36 -8.71 -19.49
N GLY A 37 -12.21 -9.62 -19.93
CA GLY A 37 -13.12 -9.37 -21.04
C GLY A 37 -13.85 -10.62 -21.52
N ASN A 38 -14.71 -10.45 -22.53
CA ASN A 38 -15.59 -11.51 -23.02
C ASN A 38 -15.03 -12.28 -24.22
N TYR A 39 -13.95 -11.80 -24.84
CA TYR A 39 -13.42 -12.34 -26.09
C TYR A 39 -11.94 -12.73 -25.92
N PRO A 40 -11.61 -14.05 -25.84
CA PRO A 40 -10.25 -14.52 -25.62
C PRO A 40 -9.22 -13.98 -26.60
N GLU A 41 -9.60 -13.83 -27.88
CA GLU A 41 -8.72 -13.28 -28.92
C GLU A 41 -8.35 -11.81 -28.67
N VAL A 42 -9.26 -11.03 -28.08
CA VAL A 42 -9.00 -9.63 -27.71
C VAL A 42 -8.08 -9.58 -26.51
N LEU A 43 -8.32 -10.42 -25.49
CA LEU A 43 -7.48 -10.50 -24.30
C LEU A 43 -6.03 -10.91 -24.66
N MET A 44 -5.87 -11.85 -25.62
CA MET A 44 -4.55 -12.24 -26.08
C MET A 44 -3.83 -11.06 -26.77
N GLN A 45 -4.53 -10.30 -27.63
CA GLN A 45 -3.95 -9.12 -28.26
C GLN A 45 -3.56 -8.04 -27.24
N GLU A 46 -4.38 -7.83 -26.21
CA GLU A 46 -4.06 -6.89 -25.12
C GLU A 46 -2.83 -7.36 -24.32
N ALA A 47 -2.73 -8.65 -23.99
CA ALA A 47 -1.57 -9.23 -23.33
C ALA A 47 -0.29 -9.07 -24.17
N GLU A 48 -0.34 -9.28 -25.47
CA GLU A 48 0.79 -9.06 -26.39
C GLU A 48 1.20 -7.57 -26.44
N GLN A 49 0.24 -6.65 -26.44
CA GLN A 49 0.54 -5.22 -26.38
C GLN A 49 1.20 -4.82 -25.07
N ILE A 50 0.72 -5.36 -23.94
CA ILE A 50 1.34 -5.17 -22.62
C ILE A 50 2.78 -5.68 -22.64
N LEU A 51 3.00 -6.90 -23.15
CA LEU A 51 4.33 -7.48 -23.26
C LEU A 51 5.28 -6.60 -24.07
N THR A 52 4.83 -6.08 -25.21
CA THR A 52 5.60 -5.14 -26.05
C THR A 52 6.03 -3.87 -25.28
N VAL A 53 5.21 -3.39 -24.34
CA VAL A 53 5.57 -2.25 -23.48
C VAL A 53 6.55 -2.68 -22.40
N VAL A 54 6.30 -3.81 -21.76
CA VAL A 54 7.12 -4.31 -20.63
C VAL A 54 8.55 -4.66 -21.11
N GLU A 55 8.71 -5.23 -22.29
CA GLU A 55 10.01 -5.55 -22.91
C GLU A 55 10.91 -4.34 -23.22
N GLN A 56 10.37 -3.11 -23.13
CA GLN A 56 11.19 -1.90 -23.24
C GLN A 56 11.98 -1.59 -21.95
N PHE A 57 11.72 -2.32 -20.87
CA PHE A 57 12.37 -2.17 -19.58
C PHE A 57 13.22 -3.38 -19.27
N GLU A 58 14.09 -3.25 -18.27
CA GLU A 58 14.88 -4.37 -17.76
C GLU A 58 13.97 -5.28 -16.93
N ILE A 59 13.60 -6.42 -17.50
CA ILE A 59 12.76 -7.45 -16.89
C ILE A 59 13.49 -8.78 -16.88
N ASP A 60 13.09 -9.68 -15.98
CA ASP A 60 13.54 -11.06 -15.96
C ASP A 60 12.49 -11.95 -16.65
N GLU A 61 11.89 -12.89 -15.97
CA GLU A 61 10.92 -13.81 -16.53
C GLU A 61 9.51 -13.23 -16.55
N VAL A 62 8.80 -13.44 -17.65
CA VAL A 62 7.35 -13.17 -17.75
C VAL A 62 6.59 -14.48 -17.59
N LEU A 63 5.87 -14.61 -16.48
CA LEU A 63 5.02 -15.77 -16.21
C LEU A 63 3.64 -15.52 -16.82
N PHE A 64 3.29 -16.26 -17.84
CA PHE A 64 1.98 -16.19 -18.49
C PHE A 64 1.03 -17.25 -17.90
N ALA A 65 -0.21 -16.87 -17.63
CA ALA A 65 -1.25 -17.73 -17.09
C ALA A 65 -2.52 -17.62 -17.93
N ASP A 66 -2.92 -18.70 -18.58
CA ASP A 66 -4.14 -18.82 -19.39
C ASP A 66 -5.18 -19.77 -18.79
N THR A 67 -4.84 -20.47 -17.71
CA THR A 67 -5.74 -21.35 -16.97
C THR A 67 -6.05 -20.77 -15.60
N GLU A 68 -7.21 -21.15 -15.04
CA GLU A 68 -7.60 -20.75 -13.67
C GLU A 68 -6.61 -21.24 -12.61
N GLU A 69 -6.01 -22.40 -12.79
CA GLU A 69 -5.01 -22.94 -11.87
C GLU A 69 -3.74 -22.06 -11.84
N GLN A 70 -3.24 -21.70 -13.01
CA GLN A 70 -2.07 -20.81 -13.14
C GLN A 70 -2.35 -19.42 -12.59
N LYS A 71 -3.51 -18.82 -12.93
CA LYS A 71 -3.95 -17.53 -12.38
C LYS A 71 -4.02 -17.57 -10.86
N ASN A 72 -4.64 -18.60 -10.30
CA ASN A 72 -4.75 -18.76 -8.86
C ASN A 72 -3.38 -18.92 -8.17
N ALA A 73 -2.42 -19.58 -8.82
CA ALA A 73 -1.06 -19.69 -8.29
C ALA A 73 -0.35 -18.34 -8.22
N LEU A 74 -0.44 -17.51 -9.27
CA LEU A 74 0.11 -16.15 -9.28
C LEU A 74 -0.58 -15.24 -8.24
N TRP A 75 -1.91 -15.27 -8.19
CA TRP A 75 -2.69 -14.51 -7.21
C TRP A 75 -2.46 -14.96 -5.78
N LYS A 76 -2.19 -16.25 -5.53
CA LYS A 76 -1.90 -16.76 -4.18
C LYS A 76 -0.75 -16.00 -3.56
N MET A 77 0.34 -15.77 -4.29
CA MET A 77 1.49 -15.02 -3.80
C MET A 77 1.07 -13.59 -3.40
N ARG A 78 0.39 -12.87 -4.29
CA ARG A 78 -0.04 -11.48 -4.04
C ARG A 78 -1.01 -11.35 -2.86
N ARG A 79 -1.98 -12.25 -2.75
CA ARG A 79 -2.99 -12.22 -1.68
C ARG A 79 -2.43 -12.60 -0.32
N SER A 80 -1.34 -13.33 -0.27
CA SER A 80 -0.76 -13.84 0.98
C SER A 80 0.16 -12.86 1.69
N VAL A 81 0.54 -11.73 1.07
CA VAL A 81 1.47 -10.75 1.67
C VAL A 81 0.95 -10.23 3.01
N ALA A 82 -0.31 -9.80 3.05
CA ALA A 82 -0.91 -9.26 4.28
C ALA A 82 -0.89 -10.29 5.42
N GLU A 83 -1.23 -11.54 5.13
CA GLU A 83 -1.23 -12.61 6.12
C GLU A 83 0.18 -12.95 6.60
N ALA A 84 1.17 -12.98 5.68
CA ALA A 84 2.56 -13.20 6.02
C ALA A 84 3.05 -12.15 7.01
N VAL A 85 2.73 -10.87 6.80
CA VAL A 85 3.09 -9.78 7.71
C VAL A 85 2.34 -9.89 9.03
N LYS A 86 1.01 -10.04 9.00
CA LYS A 86 0.14 -10.09 10.18
C LYS A 86 0.48 -11.23 11.14
N ALA A 87 0.76 -12.41 10.60
CA ALA A 87 1.06 -13.59 11.40
C ALA A 87 2.46 -13.59 12.01
N ASN A 88 3.41 -12.83 11.45
CA ASN A 88 4.82 -12.96 11.77
C ASN A 88 5.47 -11.68 12.32
N SER A 89 4.69 -10.62 12.56
CA SER A 89 5.25 -9.36 13.07
C SER A 89 4.28 -8.55 13.94
N VAL A 90 4.85 -7.66 14.76
CA VAL A 90 4.15 -6.48 15.25
C VAL A 90 4.31 -5.40 14.18
N TYR A 91 3.22 -4.87 13.67
CA TYR A 91 3.23 -3.95 12.53
C TYR A 91 2.20 -2.83 12.70
N LYS A 92 2.35 -1.80 11.87
CA LYS A 92 1.32 -0.80 11.56
C LYS A 92 1.15 -0.75 10.06
N GLU A 93 -0.09 -0.66 9.60
CA GLU A 93 -0.42 -0.56 8.20
C GLU A 93 -0.93 0.84 7.90
N GLU A 94 -0.30 1.48 6.92
CA GLU A 94 -0.73 2.74 6.35
C GLU A 94 -1.15 2.51 4.90
N ASP A 95 -2.18 3.25 4.47
CA ASP A 95 -2.83 3.11 3.18
C ASP A 95 -2.69 4.43 2.42
N THR A 96 -1.70 4.50 1.54
CA THR A 96 -1.37 5.72 0.79
C THR A 96 -1.82 5.60 -0.65
N VAL A 97 -2.17 6.72 -1.28
CA VAL A 97 -2.43 6.77 -2.72
C VAL A 97 -1.80 8.01 -3.34
N VAL A 98 -1.16 7.82 -4.48
CA VAL A 98 -0.55 8.89 -5.29
C VAL A 98 -0.89 8.70 -6.77
N PRO A 99 -0.72 9.70 -7.63
CA PRO A 99 -0.74 9.48 -9.07
C PRO A 99 0.23 8.35 -9.43
N ARG A 100 -0.19 7.41 -10.29
CA ARG A 100 0.54 6.17 -10.60
C ARG A 100 2.03 6.37 -10.90
N TYR A 101 2.37 7.42 -11.63
CA TYR A 101 3.75 7.74 -12.00
C TYR A 101 4.63 8.20 -10.81
N GLU A 102 4.03 8.54 -9.67
CA GLU A 102 4.74 8.91 -8.45
C GLU A 102 4.99 7.72 -7.50
N LEU A 103 4.39 6.55 -7.75
CA LEU A 103 4.61 5.35 -6.92
C LEU A 103 6.10 5.02 -6.67
N PRO A 104 7.00 5.06 -7.68
CA PRO A 104 8.40 4.78 -7.45
C PRO A 104 9.08 5.77 -6.50
N LYS A 105 8.70 7.06 -6.57
CA LYS A 105 9.22 8.09 -5.66
C LYS A 105 8.69 7.90 -4.25
N LEU A 106 7.39 7.60 -4.11
CA LEU A 106 6.79 7.30 -2.82
C LEU A 106 7.48 6.11 -2.16
N LEU A 107 7.63 4.99 -2.86
CA LEU A 107 8.29 3.80 -2.34
C LEU A 107 9.71 4.09 -1.88
N LYS A 108 10.51 4.75 -2.72
CA LYS A 108 11.89 5.15 -2.37
C LYS A 108 11.93 6.05 -1.14
N GLY A 109 11.02 7.01 -1.04
CA GLY A 109 10.93 7.91 0.11
C GLY A 109 10.54 7.17 1.38
N ILE A 110 9.61 6.23 1.33
CA ILE A 110 9.23 5.38 2.47
C ILE A 110 10.44 4.61 3.00
N LYS A 111 11.27 4.02 2.13
CA LYS A 111 12.50 3.32 2.55
C LYS A 111 13.51 4.26 3.21
N GLN A 112 13.67 5.48 2.70
CA GLN A 112 14.54 6.50 3.30
C GLN A 112 14.03 6.94 4.68
N ILE A 113 12.71 7.16 4.81
CA ILE A 113 12.06 7.50 6.08
C ILE A 113 12.21 6.34 7.07
N GLY A 114 12.01 5.09 6.64
CA GLY A 114 12.24 3.92 7.46
C GLY A 114 13.67 3.86 8.01
N THR A 115 14.66 4.11 7.16
CA THR A 115 16.07 4.19 7.58
C THR A 115 16.30 5.31 8.61
N LYS A 116 15.70 6.49 8.41
CA LYS A 116 15.80 7.66 9.30
C LYS A 116 15.24 7.38 10.70
N TYR A 117 14.09 6.71 10.79
CA TYR A 117 13.37 6.44 12.04
C TYR A 117 13.60 5.04 12.59
N GLY A 118 14.42 4.22 11.93
CA GLY A 118 14.85 2.91 12.42
C GLY A 118 13.82 1.79 12.26
N PHE A 119 12.86 1.91 11.35
CA PHE A 119 11.90 0.85 11.03
C PHE A 119 12.10 0.27 9.62
N GLN A 120 11.67 -0.95 9.43
CA GLN A 120 11.53 -1.58 8.12
C GLN A 120 10.09 -1.45 7.62
N SER A 121 9.91 -1.52 6.31
CA SER A 121 8.56 -1.54 5.71
C SER A 121 8.45 -2.66 4.68
N VAL A 122 7.25 -3.21 4.55
CA VAL A 122 6.84 -4.16 3.51
C VAL A 122 5.72 -3.53 2.72
N CYS A 123 5.98 -3.22 1.44
CA CYS A 123 5.08 -2.47 0.59
C CYS A 123 4.54 -3.32 -0.57
N TYR A 124 3.26 -3.24 -0.80
CA TYR A 124 2.55 -3.84 -1.93
C TYR A 124 1.26 -3.06 -2.17
N GLY A 125 0.59 -3.27 -3.29
CA GLY A 125 -0.66 -2.53 -3.51
C GLY A 125 -1.19 -2.61 -4.93
N HIS A 126 -2.17 -1.76 -5.19
CA HIS A 126 -2.89 -1.65 -6.44
C HIS A 126 -2.22 -0.60 -7.33
N ALA A 127 -1.19 -1.03 -8.08
CA ALA A 127 -0.43 -0.10 -8.92
C ALA A 127 -1.29 0.57 -10.01
N GLY A 128 -2.38 -0.11 -10.44
CA GLY A 128 -3.35 0.45 -11.37
C GLY A 128 -4.06 1.71 -10.86
N ASP A 129 -4.23 1.81 -9.54
CA ASP A 129 -4.93 2.91 -8.86
C ASP A 129 -3.97 3.88 -8.17
N GLY A 130 -2.68 3.55 -8.12
CA GLY A 130 -1.68 4.34 -7.41
C GLY A 130 -1.73 4.13 -5.89
N ASN A 131 -2.45 3.10 -5.42
CA ASN A 131 -2.59 2.77 -4.01
C ASN A 131 -1.44 1.86 -3.55
N LEU A 132 -0.86 2.20 -2.40
CA LEU A 132 0.25 1.47 -1.80
C LEU A 132 -0.03 1.22 -0.32
N HIS A 133 -0.14 -0.05 0.06
CA HIS A 133 -0.15 -0.49 1.45
C HIS A 133 1.27 -0.50 1.98
N VAL A 134 1.49 0.18 3.10
CA VAL A 134 2.78 0.33 3.75
C VAL A 134 2.71 -0.33 5.11
N ASN A 135 3.22 -1.55 5.21
CA ASN A 135 3.31 -2.25 6.49
C ASN A 135 4.64 -1.90 7.16
N ILE A 136 4.57 -1.09 8.19
CA ILE A 136 5.71 -0.71 9.03
C ILE A 136 5.94 -1.82 10.04
N ILE A 137 7.12 -2.43 10.01
CA ILE A 137 7.48 -3.59 10.81
C ILE A 137 8.29 -3.16 12.03
N LYS A 138 7.88 -3.61 13.22
CA LYS A 138 8.58 -3.31 14.45
C LYS A 138 9.99 -3.93 14.48
N GLY A 139 10.12 -5.17 14.02
CA GLY A 139 11.39 -5.88 14.02
C GLY A 139 12.07 -5.83 15.38
N SER A 140 13.33 -5.38 15.42
CA SER A 140 14.16 -5.25 16.63
C SER A 140 14.00 -3.92 17.36
N MET A 141 13.08 -3.04 16.95
CA MET A 141 12.84 -1.77 17.64
C MET A 141 12.40 -2.00 19.08
N THR A 142 12.91 -1.19 20.00
CA THR A 142 12.42 -1.14 21.39
C THR A 142 10.97 -0.64 21.42
N ASP A 143 10.23 -0.96 22.48
CA ASP A 143 8.85 -0.48 22.65
C ASP A 143 8.77 1.05 22.71
N ASP A 144 9.76 1.70 23.29
CA ASP A 144 9.84 3.15 23.38
C ASP A 144 10.04 3.79 22.00
N ASN A 145 11.01 3.29 21.22
CA ASN A 145 11.23 3.77 19.85
C ASN A 145 10.01 3.50 18.97
N TRP A 146 9.37 2.33 19.10
CA TRP A 146 8.13 2.02 18.38
C TRP A 146 7.03 3.04 18.67
N LYS A 147 6.90 3.48 19.91
CA LYS A 147 5.87 4.46 20.33
C LYS A 147 6.23 5.90 19.98
N THR A 148 7.51 6.25 19.94
CA THR A 148 7.94 7.65 19.77
C THR A 148 8.39 7.98 18.35
N GLU A 149 9.08 7.07 17.67
CA GLU A 149 9.68 7.34 16.37
C GLU A 149 8.77 6.95 15.20
N VAL A 150 8.04 5.83 15.32
CA VAL A 150 7.16 5.38 14.24
C VAL A 150 6.06 6.41 13.92
N PRO A 151 5.36 7.04 14.88
CA PRO A 151 4.39 8.09 14.55
C PRO A 151 4.98 9.29 13.80
N LYS A 152 6.24 9.65 14.08
CA LYS A 152 6.96 10.72 13.35
C LYS A 152 7.25 10.28 11.91
N GLY A 153 7.70 9.03 11.74
CA GLY A 153 7.93 8.44 10.43
C GLY A 153 6.64 8.35 9.60
N ILE A 154 5.52 7.93 10.21
CA ILE A 154 4.20 7.90 9.56
C ILE A 154 3.79 9.31 9.11
N ARG A 155 3.97 10.34 9.94
CA ARG A 155 3.69 11.72 9.57
C ARG A 155 4.51 12.14 8.35
N GLU A 156 5.80 11.84 8.32
CA GLU A 156 6.67 12.16 7.19
C GLU A 156 6.30 11.39 5.92
N ILE A 157 5.84 10.12 6.05
CA ILE A 157 5.27 9.36 4.91
C ILE A 157 4.04 10.07 4.34
N PHE A 158 3.12 10.54 5.18
CA PHE A 158 1.94 11.26 4.73
C PHE A 158 2.26 12.62 4.13
N GLU A 159 3.21 13.36 4.72
CA GLU A 159 3.72 14.62 4.15
C GLU A 159 4.33 14.41 2.76
N LEU A 160 5.13 13.35 2.59
CA LEU A 160 5.65 12.95 1.29
C LEU A 160 4.50 12.61 0.33
N THR A 161 3.54 11.79 0.75
CA THR A 161 2.39 11.39 -0.06
C THR A 161 1.63 12.61 -0.59
N VAL A 162 1.31 13.56 0.28
CA VAL A 162 0.61 14.80 -0.10
C VAL A 162 1.48 15.68 -1.01
N SER A 163 2.79 15.76 -0.78
CA SER A 163 3.72 16.49 -1.65
C SER A 163 3.76 15.93 -3.07
N LEU A 164 3.52 14.63 -3.23
CA LEU A 164 3.39 13.91 -4.49
C LEU A 164 1.96 13.96 -5.06
N LYS A 165 1.10 14.86 -4.55
CA LYS A 165 -0.29 15.04 -4.95
C LYS A 165 -1.19 13.84 -4.63
N GLY A 166 -0.82 13.08 -3.61
CA GLY A 166 -1.58 11.98 -3.08
C GLY A 166 -2.48 12.39 -1.91
N THR A 167 -3.07 11.38 -1.26
CA THR A 167 -3.89 11.55 -0.05
C THR A 167 -3.62 10.47 0.99
N LEU A 168 -4.13 10.68 2.22
CA LEU A 168 -3.79 9.89 3.41
C LEU A 168 -4.38 8.48 3.43
N SER A 169 -5.43 8.22 2.64
CA SER A 169 -6.04 6.91 2.56
C SER A 169 -6.55 6.69 1.14
N GLY A 170 -6.20 5.52 0.59
CA GLY A 170 -6.71 5.06 -0.69
C GLY A 170 -8.10 4.43 -0.53
N GLU A 171 -8.20 3.42 0.34
CA GLU A 171 -9.42 2.61 0.49
C GLU A 171 -9.82 2.30 1.94
N HIS A 172 -8.89 2.30 2.92
CA HIS A 172 -9.17 1.90 4.30
C HIS A 172 -9.97 2.93 5.08
N GLY A 173 -9.89 4.20 4.72
CA GLY A 173 -10.48 5.32 5.44
C GLY A 173 -9.69 5.74 6.68
N ILE A 174 -10.01 6.91 7.20
CA ILE A 174 -9.25 7.57 8.28
C ILE A 174 -9.50 6.93 9.65
N GLY A 175 -10.74 6.66 9.98
CA GLY A 175 -11.12 6.02 11.24
C GLY A 175 -10.59 6.73 12.49
N LEU A 176 -10.06 5.93 13.43
CA LEU A 176 -9.42 6.40 14.66
C LEU A 176 -7.91 6.57 14.51
N VAL A 177 -7.29 5.75 13.65
CA VAL A 177 -5.83 5.59 13.60
C VAL A 177 -5.16 6.77 12.92
N GLN A 178 -5.75 7.25 11.82
CA GLN A 178 -5.14 8.27 10.98
C GLN A 178 -5.67 9.69 11.24
N LYS A 179 -6.67 9.86 12.12
CA LYS A 179 -7.33 11.15 12.36
C LYS A 179 -6.37 12.30 12.70
N ASN A 180 -5.31 12.03 13.44
CA ASN A 180 -4.32 13.02 13.85
C ASN A 180 -3.32 13.42 12.76
N TYR A 181 -3.47 12.89 11.54
CA TYR A 181 -2.72 13.26 10.35
C TYR A 181 -3.55 14.04 9.32
N MET A 182 -4.83 14.24 9.59
CA MET A 182 -5.76 14.94 8.68
C MET A 182 -5.33 16.38 8.36
N ASP A 183 -4.61 17.02 9.27
CA ASP A 183 -4.03 18.35 9.10
C ASP A 183 -2.99 18.46 7.98
N ILE A 184 -2.42 17.31 7.55
CA ILE A 184 -1.43 17.26 6.46
C ILE A 184 -2.11 17.48 5.10
N ALA A 185 -3.29 16.89 4.89
CA ALA A 185 -4.01 16.95 3.62
C ALA A 185 -5.11 18.03 3.59
N PHE A 186 -5.63 18.41 4.75
CA PHE A 186 -6.80 19.29 4.85
C PHE A 186 -6.55 20.50 5.73
N SER A 187 -6.88 21.67 5.23
CA SER A 187 -6.83 22.89 6.04
C SER A 187 -7.90 22.87 7.14
N LYS A 188 -7.72 23.70 8.17
CA LYS A 188 -8.70 23.88 9.25
C LYS A 188 -10.10 24.14 8.72
N VAL A 189 -10.24 24.97 7.68
CA VAL A 189 -11.55 25.27 7.07
C VAL A 189 -12.21 24.05 6.45
N HIS A 190 -11.43 23.18 5.80
CA HIS A 190 -11.95 21.91 5.27
C HIS A 190 -12.45 21.00 6.38
N LEU A 191 -11.69 20.85 7.46
CA LEU A 191 -12.06 20.00 8.59
C LEU A 191 -13.32 20.54 9.30
N GLU A 192 -13.41 21.85 9.54
CA GLU A 192 -14.61 22.49 10.09
C GLU A 192 -15.85 22.28 9.21
N LEU A 193 -15.70 22.33 7.88
CA LEU A 193 -16.80 22.05 6.95
C LEU A 193 -17.25 20.58 7.03
N MET A 194 -16.31 19.64 7.05
CA MET A 194 -16.61 18.22 7.21
C MET A 194 -17.33 17.93 8.52
N GLU A 195 -16.92 18.57 9.63
CA GLU A 195 -17.55 18.42 10.94
C GLU A 195 -18.97 18.96 10.94
N ARG A 196 -19.21 20.14 10.34
CA ARG A 196 -20.56 20.70 10.19
C ARG A 196 -21.48 19.82 9.36
N ILE A 197 -20.97 19.21 8.28
CA ILE A 197 -21.74 18.24 7.48
C ILE A 197 -22.11 17.02 8.35
N LYS A 198 -21.16 16.46 9.10
CA LYS A 198 -21.45 15.37 10.03
C LYS A 198 -22.53 15.76 11.05
N ALA A 199 -22.43 16.94 11.65
CA ALA A 199 -23.37 17.42 12.67
C ALA A 199 -24.82 17.56 12.17
N ILE A 200 -25.02 17.78 10.87
CA ILE A 200 -26.36 17.79 10.25
C ILE A 200 -27.05 16.43 10.38
N PHE A 201 -26.29 15.35 10.15
CA PHE A 201 -26.78 13.97 10.18
C PHE A 201 -26.70 13.33 11.56
N ASP A 202 -25.82 13.81 12.41
CA ASP A 202 -25.53 13.28 13.74
C ASP A 202 -25.38 14.39 14.78
N PRO A 203 -26.48 15.12 15.06
CA PRO A 203 -26.45 16.28 15.99
C PRO A 203 -26.11 15.88 17.43
N ASN A 204 -26.29 14.62 17.80
CA ASN A 204 -25.99 14.11 19.14
C ASN A 204 -24.61 13.40 19.22
N ASN A 205 -23.85 13.38 18.12
CA ASN A 205 -22.54 12.74 18.01
C ASN A 205 -22.49 11.28 18.54
N ILE A 206 -23.50 10.49 18.19
CA ILE A 206 -23.63 9.08 18.57
C ILE A 206 -23.12 8.11 17.49
N LEU A 207 -22.98 8.58 16.24
CA LEU A 207 -22.51 7.78 15.12
C LEU A 207 -21.00 7.87 14.99
N ASN A 208 -20.30 6.76 15.27
CA ASN A 208 -18.85 6.70 15.19
C ASN A 208 -18.13 7.87 15.91
N PRO A 209 -18.39 8.11 17.19
CA PRO A 209 -17.82 9.23 17.92
C PRO A 209 -16.29 9.16 17.96
N GLY A 210 -15.62 10.31 17.88
CA GLY A 210 -14.17 10.44 17.96
C GLY A 210 -13.39 9.94 16.74
N LYS A 211 -14.06 9.59 15.63
CA LYS A 211 -13.40 9.20 14.36
C LYS A 211 -13.26 10.41 13.43
N ILE A 212 -12.30 10.31 12.50
CA ILE A 212 -12.01 11.24 11.39
C ILE A 212 -11.35 12.53 11.86
N PHE A 213 -11.93 13.25 12.81
CA PHE A 213 -11.44 14.56 13.23
C PHE A 213 -10.28 14.45 14.23
N PRO A 214 -9.20 15.24 14.06
CA PRO A 214 -8.07 15.28 15.00
C PRO A 214 -8.51 15.61 16.42
N ASP A 215 -7.80 15.05 17.42
CA ASP A 215 -8.11 15.33 18.84
C ASP A 215 -7.99 16.82 19.22
N ALA A 216 -7.16 17.58 18.52
CA ALA A 216 -7.00 19.02 18.70
C ALA A 216 -8.22 19.83 18.16
N PHE A 217 -9.17 19.17 17.50
CA PHE A 217 -10.39 19.79 16.97
C PHE A 217 -11.59 19.68 17.94
N ASN A 218 -11.50 18.77 18.92
CA ASN A 218 -12.56 18.51 19.90
C ASN A 218 -12.39 19.33 21.17
#